data_16aa83ae3932392c9ea76c1a5cc86fce
#
_entry.id   16aa83ae3932392c9ea76c1a5cc86fce
#
_cell.length_a   1.000
_cell.length_b   1.000
_cell.length_c   1.000
_cell.angle_alpha   90.00
_cell.angle_beta   90.00
_cell.angle_gamma   90.00
#
_symmetry.space_group_name_H-M   'P 1'
#
loop_
_entity.id
_entity.type
_entity.pdbx_description
1 polymer ?
#
loop_
_entity_poly.entity_id
_entity_poly.type
_entity_poly.pdbx_seq_one_letter_code
_entity_poly.pdbx_strand_id
1 'polypeptide(L)'
;MELILKAKDIRVEFKGRDVLDINELEVYDYDRIGLVGANGAGKSTLLRVLLGELTPPGCKMNRLGELAYIPQLDEVTLQEEKDFALVGKLGVEQLNIQTMSGGEETRLKIAQALSAQVHGILADEPTSHLDREGIDFLIGQLKYFTGALLVISHDRYFLDEIVDKIWELKDGKITEYWGNYSDYLRQKEEERKSQAAEYEQFIAERARLERAAEEKRKQARKIEQKAKGSSKKKSTEDGGRLAHQKSIGSKEKKMYNAAKTLEHRIAALGKVEAPEGIRRIRFRQSKALELHNPYPIVGAEINKVFGDK
;
A
#
# COMPACT_ATOMS: atom_id res chain seq x y z
N MET A 1 14.64 8.15 24.16
CA MET A 1 13.36 8.28 23.43
C MET A 1 12.25 8.07 24.44
N GLU A 2 11.42 9.08 24.64
CA GLU A 2 10.27 9.03 25.52
C GLU A 2 9.03 8.64 24.73
N LEU A 3 8.18 7.79 25.29
CA LEU A 3 6.94 7.38 24.64
C LEU A 3 5.90 8.51 24.78
N ILE A 4 5.38 8.99 23.67
CA ILE A 4 4.37 10.06 23.65
C ILE A 4 2.96 9.49 23.55
N LEU A 5 2.80 8.47 22.71
CA LEU A 5 1.51 7.85 22.46
C LEU A 5 1.65 6.36 22.23
N LYS A 6 0.77 5.60 22.86
CA LYS A 6 0.63 4.15 22.63
C LYS A 6 -0.83 3.82 22.45
N ALA A 7 -1.13 3.15 21.34
CA ALA A 7 -2.48 2.66 21.03
C ALA A 7 -2.44 1.16 20.76
N LYS A 8 -3.42 0.43 21.30
CA LYS A 8 -3.57 -1.03 21.12
C LYS A 8 -4.99 -1.35 20.67
N ASP A 9 -5.12 -2.42 19.89
CA ASP A 9 -6.39 -2.97 19.43
C ASP A 9 -7.27 -1.94 18.71
N ILE A 10 -6.67 -1.21 17.76
CA ILE A 10 -7.39 -0.22 16.95
C ILE A 10 -8.16 -0.97 15.86
N ARG A 11 -9.47 -1.11 16.05
CA ARG A 11 -10.36 -1.73 15.06
C ARG A 11 -11.49 -0.78 14.71
N VAL A 12 -11.55 -0.38 13.45
CA VAL A 12 -12.58 0.53 12.94
C VAL A 12 -13.24 -0.09 11.72
N GLU A 13 -14.56 -0.23 11.80
CA GLU A 13 -15.39 -0.76 10.73
C GLU A 13 -16.36 0.33 10.25
N PHE A 14 -16.52 0.47 8.93
CA PHE A 14 -17.55 1.30 8.31
C PHE A 14 -18.38 0.46 7.33
N LYS A 15 -19.67 0.39 7.56
CA LYS A 15 -20.64 -0.29 6.67
C LYS A 15 -20.24 -1.74 6.32
N GLY A 16 -19.76 -2.50 7.30
CA GLY A 16 -19.34 -3.89 7.11
C GLY A 16 -17.98 -4.07 6.45
N ARG A 17 -17.17 -2.99 6.37
CA ARG A 17 -15.80 -3.04 5.87
C ARG A 17 -14.83 -2.60 6.96
N ASP A 18 -13.85 -3.45 7.24
CA ASP A 18 -12.75 -3.11 8.13
C ASP A 18 -11.89 -2.01 7.47
N VAL A 19 -11.76 -0.88 8.14
CA VAL A 19 -10.95 0.26 7.73
C VAL A 19 -9.61 0.27 8.45
N LEU A 20 -9.62 -0.07 9.75
CA LEU A 20 -8.41 -0.21 10.56
C LEU A 20 -8.47 -1.53 11.35
N ASP A 21 -7.36 -2.28 11.34
CA ASP A 21 -7.11 -3.47 12.14
C ASP A 21 -5.64 -3.47 12.55
N ILE A 22 -5.32 -2.67 13.56
CA ILE A 22 -3.96 -2.40 14.02
C ILE A 22 -3.83 -2.89 15.46
N ASN A 23 -2.96 -3.87 15.71
CA ASN A 23 -2.79 -4.47 17.03
C ASN A 23 -2.11 -3.54 18.02
N GLU A 24 -1.04 -2.86 17.60
CA GLU A 24 -0.27 -1.96 18.45
C GLU A 24 0.41 -0.90 17.60
N LEU A 25 0.49 0.31 18.14
CA LEU A 25 1.12 1.46 17.52
C LEU A 25 1.75 2.34 18.60
N GLU A 26 2.99 2.73 18.40
CA GLU A 26 3.75 3.56 19.34
C GLU A 26 4.36 4.75 18.60
N VAL A 27 4.30 5.91 19.23
CA VAL A 27 4.94 7.14 18.76
C VAL A 27 5.84 7.67 19.88
N TYR A 28 7.07 7.92 19.54
CA TYR A 28 8.09 8.43 20.46
C TYR A 28 8.41 9.89 20.15
N ASP A 29 9.05 10.56 21.11
CA ASP A 29 9.62 11.88 20.91
C ASP A 29 10.64 11.86 19.75
N TYR A 30 10.67 12.94 18.98
CA TYR A 30 11.49 13.09 17.76
C TYR A 30 11.11 12.15 16.59
N ASP A 31 10.10 11.31 16.71
CA ASP A 31 9.61 10.54 15.56
C ASP A 31 9.16 11.48 14.42
N ARG A 32 9.60 11.19 13.21
CA ARG A 32 9.25 11.90 11.98
C ARG A 32 8.56 10.93 11.02
N ILE A 33 7.25 10.80 11.15
CA ILE A 33 6.47 9.75 10.50
C ILE A 33 5.66 10.32 9.35
N GLY A 34 5.84 9.77 8.15
CA GLY A 34 4.95 9.98 7.02
C GLY A 34 3.90 8.87 6.92
N LEU A 35 2.62 9.19 7.03
CA LEU A 35 1.53 8.22 6.86
C LEU A 35 1.05 8.21 5.41
N VAL A 36 1.30 7.11 4.72
CA VAL A 36 0.97 6.94 3.30
C VAL A 36 -0.03 5.81 3.09
N GLY A 37 -0.70 5.80 1.96
CA GLY A 37 -1.68 4.77 1.60
C GLY A 37 -2.67 5.29 0.57
N ALA A 38 -3.47 4.40 -0.02
CA ALA A 38 -4.47 4.75 -1.02
C ALA A 38 -5.53 5.73 -0.46
N ASN A 39 -6.20 6.48 -1.34
CA ASN A 39 -7.33 7.31 -0.93
C ASN A 39 -8.44 6.41 -0.37
N GLY A 40 -8.98 6.79 0.78
CA GLY A 40 -9.97 5.98 1.50
C GLY A 40 -9.39 4.78 2.27
N ALA A 41 -8.07 4.64 2.39
CA ALA A 41 -7.45 3.59 3.19
C ALA A 41 -7.66 3.72 4.71
N GLY A 42 -8.10 4.90 5.19
CA GLY A 42 -8.34 5.16 6.61
C GLY A 42 -7.31 6.07 7.28
N LYS A 43 -6.45 6.77 6.52
CA LYS A 43 -5.40 7.64 7.07
C LYS A 43 -5.93 8.70 8.04
N SER A 44 -6.88 9.53 7.59
CA SER A 44 -7.52 10.56 8.45
C SER A 44 -8.33 9.93 9.59
N THR A 45 -8.91 8.74 9.38
CA THR A 45 -9.57 7.98 10.45
C THR A 45 -8.57 7.58 11.54
N LEU A 46 -7.39 7.14 11.15
CA LEU A 46 -6.32 6.82 12.11
C LEU A 46 -5.90 8.06 12.89
N LEU A 47 -5.68 9.22 12.24
CA LEU A 47 -5.37 10.46 12.94
C LEU A 47 -6.45 10.82 13.97
N ARG A 48 -7.74 10.72 13.62
CA ARG A 48 -8.85 10.97 14.55
C ARG A 48 -8.86 9.99 15.74
N VAL A 49 -8.51 8.74 15.52
CA VAL A 49 -8.34 7.78 16.62
C VAL A 49 -7.18 8.21 17.52
N LEU A 50 -6.03 8.57 16.96
CA LEU A 50 -4.85 9.00 17.74
C LEU A 50 -5.10 10.31 18.49
N LEU A 51 -5.91 11.21 17.94
CA LEU A 51 -6.39 12.43 18.62
C LEU A 51 -7.44 12.13 19.70
N GLY A 52 -8.11 10.98 19.65
CA GLY A 52 -9.21 10.57 20.53
C GLY A 52 -10.54 11.19 20.19
N GLU A 53 -10.67 11.77 19.02
CA GLU A 53 -11.95 12.20 18.46
C GLU A 53 -12.84 11.01 18.11
N LEU A 54 -12.19 9.88 17.74
CA LEU A 54 -12.85 8.61 17.51
C LEU A 54 -12.26 7.56 18.48
N THR A 55 -13.13 6.95 19.29
CA THR A 55 -12.73 5.90 20.24
C THR A 55 -13.33 4.57 19.81
N PRO A 56 -12.61 3.71 19.09
CA PRO A 56 -13.11 2.40 18.69
C PRO A 56 -13.34 1.50 19.90
N PRO A 57 -14.34 0.61 19.87
CA PRO A 57 -14.59 -0.34 20.94
C PRO A 57 -13.36 -1.24 21.19
N GLY A 58 -12.93 -1.35 22.44
CA GLY A 58 -11.78 -2.18 22.84
C GLY A 58 -10.42 -1.52 22.61
N CYS A 59 -10.33 -0.41 21.94
CA CYS A 59 -9.08 0.33 21.78
C CYS A 59 -8.57 0.86 23.11
N LYS A 60 -7.31 0.57 23.42
CA LYS A 60 -6.61 1.07 24.59
C LYS A 60 -5.59 2.10 24.16
N MET A 61 -5.83 3.35 24.55
CA MET A 61 -4.94 4.45 24.23
C MET A 61 -4.34 5.04 25.49
N ASN A 62 -3.03 5.18 25.48
CA ASN A 62 -2.27 5.90 26.50
C ASN A 62 -1.56 7.05 25.81
N ARG A 63 -1.94 8.29 26.16
CA ARG A 63 -1.29 9.52 25.74
C ARG A 63 -0.53 10.10 26.92
N LEU A 64 0.76 10.26 26.74
CA LEU A 64 1.66 10.81 27.75
C LEU A 64 2.00 12.28 27.46
N GLY A 65 1.63 12.78 26.27
CA GLY A 65 1.86 14.15 25.84
C GLY A 65 0.67 14.77 25.13
N GLU A 66 0.64 16.11 25.12
CA GLU A 66 -0.33 16.87 24.35
C GLU A 66 0.03 16.86 22.86
N LEU A 67 -0.98 16.73 22.01
CA LEU A 67 -0.85 16.67 20.56
C LEU A 67 -1.61 17.83 19.93
N ALA A 68 -0.97 18.56 19.02
CA ALA A 68 -1.66 19.50 18.15
C ALA A 68 -2.11 18.82 16.86
N TYR A 69 -3.21 19.31 16.30
CA TYR A 69 -3.73 18.82 15.03
C TYR A 69 -3.82 19.93 13.98
N ILE A 70 -3.35 19.66 12.78
CA ILE A 70 -3.49 20.50 11.61
C ILE A 70 -4.44 19.80 10.64
N PRO A 71 -5.74 20.16 10.60
CA PRO A 71 -6.73 19.54 9.74
C PRO A 71 -6.66 20.05 8.29
N GLN A 72 -7.08 19.21 7.34
CA GLN A 72 -7.13 19.57 5.92
C GLN A 72 -8.22 20.60 5.61
N LEU A 73 -9.41 20.48 6.19
CA LEU A 73 -10.64 21.16 5.76
C LEU A 73 -11.42 21.91 6.86
N ASP A 74 -10.92 21.98 8.09
CA ASP A 74 -11.68 22.64 9.15
C ASP A 74 -11.51 24.16 9.12
N GLU A 75 -12.58 24.88 9.46
CA GLU A 75 -12.55 26.33 9.64
C GLU A 75 -11.57 26.73 10.75
N VAL A 76 -10.84 27.82 10.52
CA VAL A 76 -9.91 28.36 11.51
C VAL A 76 -10.69 28.97 12.66
N THR A 77 -10.64 28.33 13.82
CA THR A 77 -11.03 28.95 15.08
C THR A 77 -9.81 29.64 15.68
N LEU A 78 -9.88 30.98 15.83
CA LEU A 78 -8.83 31.73 16.50
C LEU A 78 -8.82 31.40 17.98
N GLN A 79 -7.77 30.69 18.45
CA GLN A 79 -7.48 30.60 19.88
C GLN A 79 -6.82 31.91 20.35
N GLU A 80 -7.13 32.34 21.58
CA GLU A 80 -6.73 33.64 22.10
C GLU A 80 -5.21 33.77 22.37
N GLU A 81 -4.51 32.68 22.52
CA GLU A 81 -3.04 32.66 22.67
C GLU A 81 -2.36 32.62 21.31
N LYS A 82 -1.91 33.79 20.85
CA LYS A 82 -1.19 33.93 19.58
C LYS A 82 0.27 34.30 19.85
N ASP A 83 1.18 33.53 19.29
CA ASP A 83 2.55 34.01 19.09
C ASP A 83 2.57 34.98 17.89
N PHE A 84 2.37 36.26 18.17
CA PHE A 84 2.37 37.32 17.16
C PHE A 84 3.68 37.37 16.36
N ALA A 85 4.81 36.94 16.94
CA ALA A 85 6.08 36.90 16.26
C ALA A 85 6.12 35.82 15.19
N LEU A 86 5.49 34.67 15.42
CA LEU A 86 5.39 33.59 14.46
C LEU A 86 4.36 33.91 13.36
N VAL A 87 3.24 34.51 13.73
CA VAL A 87 2.21 34.99 12.80
C VAL A 87 2.79 36.05 11.85
N GLY A 88 3.61 36.98 12.34
CA GLY A 88 4.32 37.96 11.52
C GLY A 88 5.34 37.34 10.57
N LYS A 89 6.11 36.35 11.00
CA LYS A 89 7.05 35.60 10.13
C LYS A 89 6.36 34.83 9.01
N LEU A 90 5.11 34.41 9.22
CA LEU A 90 4.28 33.71 8.24
C LEU A 90 3.60 34.66 7.25
N GLY A 91 3.82 35.97 7.37
CA GLY A 91 3.25 36.99 6.46
C GLY A 91 1.72 37.16 6.64
N VAL A 92 1.20 36.87 7.84
CA VAL A 92 -0.23 36.87 8.16
C VAL A 92 -0.59 38.06 9.05
N GLU A 93 0.12 39.20 8.91
CA GLU A 93 0.07 40.36 9.83
C GLU A 93 -1.26 41.14 9.84
N GLN A 94 -2.07 41.05 8.77
CA GLN A 94 -3.34 41.78 8.68
C GLN A 94 -4.51 40.84 8.37
N LEU A 95 -4.96 40.11 9.40
CA LEU A 95 -6.00 39.10 9.23
C LEU A 95 -7.41 39.66 9.35
N ASN A 96 -8.11 39.70 8.24
CA ASN A 96 -9.58 39.64 8.25
C ASN A 96 -9.97 38.17 7.92
N ILE A 97 -10.35 37.40 8.96
CA ILE A 97 -10.66 35.96 8.89
C ILE A 97 -11.67 35.63 7.79
N GLN A 98 -12.55 36.57 7.45
CA GLN A 98 -13.61 36.38 6.46
C GLN A 98 -13.11 36.46 4.99
N THR A 99 -11.85 36.87 4.76
CA THR A 99 -11.29 37.10 3.41
C THR A 99 -9.97 36.40 3.17
N MET A 100 -9.59 35.47 4.05
CA MET A 100 -8.32 34.73 3.92
C MET A 100 -8.30 33.81 2.72
N SER A 101 -7.17 33.76 2.03
CA SER A 101 -6.89 32.72 1.04
C SER A 101 -6.61 31.38 1.74
N GLY A 102 -6.85 30.25 1.07
CA GLY A 102 -6.57 28.92 1.64
C GLY A 102 -5.12 28.73 2.09
N GLY A 103 -4.15 29.42 1.42
CA GLY A 103 -2.76 29.41 1.83
C GLY A 103 -2.50 30.17 3.14
N GLU A 104 -3.12 31.32 3.33
CA GLU A 104 -3.03 32.09 4.59
C GLU A 104 -3.67 31.35 5.76
N GLU A 105 -4.80 30.70 5.50
CA GLU A 105 -5.47 29.85 6.47
C GLU A 105 -4.59 28.69 6.93
N THR A 106 -3.96 28.00 6.00
CA THR A 106 -3.02 26.90 6.30
C THR A 106 -1.83 27.40 7.10
N ARG A 107 -1.24 28.55 6.74
CA ARG A 107 -0.12 29.15 7.47
C ARG A 107 -0.51 29.52 8.92
N LEU A 108 -1.74 29.99 9.14
CA LEU A 108 -2.23 30.30 10.48
C LEU A 108 -2.40 29.03 11.32
N LYS A 109 -2.99 27.97 10.80
CA LYS A 109 -3.09 26.67 11.48
C LYS A 109 -1.75 26.13 11.90
N ILE A 110 -0.76 26.23 11.00
CA ILE A 110 0.64 25.82 11.27
C ILE A 110 1.22 26.68 12.40
N ALA A 111 1.02 28.00 12.36
CA ALA A 111 1.52 28.91 13.41
C ALA A 111 0.93 28.55 14.78
N GLN A 112 -0.37 28.29 14.85
CA GLN A 112 -1.05 27.89 16.08
C GLN A 112 -0.50 26.56 16.62
N ALA A 113 -0.34 25.54 15.76
CA ALA A 113 0.19 24.24 16.16
C ALA A 113 1.62 24.32 16.68
N LEU A 114 2.48 25.14 16.04
CA LEU A 114 3.88 25.32 16.43
C LEU A 114 4.06 26.23 17.66
N SER A 115 3.11 27.13 17.93
CA SER A 115 3.14 28.01 19.12
C SER A 115 2.68 27.28 20.39
N ALA A 116 1.94 26.20 20.25
CA ALA A 116 1.51 25.38 21.37
C ALA A 116 2.70 24.58 21.94
N GLN A 117 2.79 24.52 23.27
CA GLN A 117 3.79 23.67 23.94
C GLN A 117 3.32 22.21 23.91
N VAL A 118 3.40 21.58 22.72
CA VAL A 118 2.91 20.22 22.50
C VAL A 118 4.06 19.23 22.31
N HIS A 119 3.81 17.99 22.65
CA HIS A 119 4.79 16.90 22.52
C HIS A 119 4.79 16.31 21.10
N GLY A 120 3.75 16.58 20.31
CA GLY A 120 3.68 16.13 18.92
C GLY A 120 2.65 16.88 18.09
N ILE A 121 2.83 16.83 16.77
CA ILE A 121 1.95 17.40 15.77
C ILE A 121 1.44 16.28 14.84
N LEU A 122 0.13 16.20 14.69
CA LEU A 122 -0.52 15.39 13.68
C LEU A 122 -1.04 16.33 12.59
N ALA A 123 -0.65 16.09 11.33
CA ALA A 123 -1.02 16.97 10.22
C ALA A 123 -1.65 16.17 9.07
N ASP A 124 -2.82 16.61 8.62
CA ASP A 124 -3.50 16.02 7.45
C ASP A 124 -3.41 16.99 6.27
N GLU A 125 -2.58 16.66 5.28
CA GLU A 125 -2.29 17.43 4.07
C GLU A 125 -1.87 18.90 4.33
N PRO A 126 -0.86 19.17 5.19
CA PRO A 126 -0.49 20.54 5.56
C PRO A 126 0.14 21.35 4.40
N THR A 127 0.50 20.69 3.30
CA THR A 127 1.02 21.32 2.09
C THR A 127 -0.07 21.76 1.11
N SER A 128 -1.33 21.38 1.36
CA SER A 128 -2.46 21.79 0.53
C SER A 128 -2.57 23.31 0.52
N HIS A 129 -2.76 23.88 -0.66
CA HIS A 129 -2.91 25.31 -0.88
C HIS A 129 -1.64 26.16 -0.60
N LEU A 130 -0.49 25.56 -0.33
CA LEU A 130 0.78 26.26 -0.21
C LEU A 130 1.49 26.29 -1.57
N ASP A 131 2.10 27.42 -1.90
CA ASP A 131 3.07 27.55 -2.97
C ASP A 131 4.44 26.96 -2.54
N ARG A 132 5.38 26.94 -3.45
CA ARG A 132 6.72 26.37 -3.19
C ARG A 132 7.42 27.05 -2.03
N GLU A 133 7.35 28.37 -1.93
CA GLU A 133 7.97 29.14 -0.85
C GLU A 133 7.32 28.82 0.50
N GLY A 134 5.99 28.66 0.51
CA GLY A 134 5.24 28.25 1.69
C GLY A 134 5.63 26.84 2.17
N ILE A 135 5.83 25.89 1.23
CA ILE A 135 6.30 24.54 1.56
C ILE A 135 7.72 24.59 2.14
N ASP A 136 8.64 25.31 1.52
CA ASP A 136 10.03 25.44 1.99
C ASP A 136 10.09 26.09 3.38
N PHE A 137 9.23 27.09 3.62
CA PHE A 137 9.08 27.70 4.94
C PHE A 137 8.55 26.69 5.96
N LEU A 138 7.49 25.94 5.63
CA LEU A 138 6.92 24.90 6.51
C LEU A 138 7.97 23.84 6.86
N ILE A 139 8.72 23.36 5.90
CA ILE A 139 9.84 22.43 6.10
C ILE A 139 10.84 23.01 7.12
N GLY A 140 11.23 24.28 6.92
CA GLY A 140 12.13 24.96 7.85
C GLY A 140 11.60 24.99 9.28
N GLN A 141 10.33 25.30 9.48
CA GLN A 141 9.71 25.34 10.81
C GLN A 141 9.62 23.95 11.45
N LEU A 142 9.17 22.94 10.69
CA LEU A 142 9.01 21.58 11.20
C LEU A 142 10.36 20.90 11.51
N LYS A 143 11.43 21.23 10.79
CA LYS A 143 12.79 20.73 11.12
C LYS A 143 13.29 21.18 12.49
N TYR A 144 12.88 22.36 12.95
CA TYR A 144 13.22 22.87 14.29
C TYR A 144 12.28 22.40 15.40
N PHE A 145 11.14 21.83 15.05
CA PHE A 145 10.21 21.31 16.06
C PHE A 145 10.80 20.07 16.72
N THR A 146 10.85 20.03 18.04
CA THR A 146 11.51 18.96 18.81
C THR A 146 10.57 17.81 19.21
N GLY A 147 9.24 17.99 19.08
CA GLY A 147 8.27 16.93 19.36
C GLY A 147 8.11 15.93 18.21
N ALA A 148 7.27 14.93 18.40
CA ALA A 148 6.91 13.97 17.35
C ALA A 148 6.11 14.63 16.22
N LEU A 149 6.31 14.16 14.99
CA LEU A 149 5.57 14.58 13.83
C LEU A 149 4.96 13.36 13.12
N LEU A 150 3.65 13.33 12.95
CA LEU A 150 2.95 12.38 12.12
C LEU A 150 2.19 13.14 11.03
N VAL A 151 2.59 12.96 9.79
CA VAL A 151 2.05 13.75 8.67
C VAL A 151 1.50 12.87 7.57
N ILE A 152 0.32 13.24 7.06
CA ILE A 152 -0.22 12.75 5.80
C ILE A 152 0.08 13.81 4.75
N SER A 153 0.74 13.47 3.67
CA SER A 153 0.92 14.36 2.53
C SER A 153 1.07 13.58 1.23
N HIS A 154 0.65 14.20 0.13
CA HIS A 154 0.90 13.74 -1.23
C HIS A 154 2.13 14.43 -1.86
N ASP A 155 2.71 15.40 -1.19
CA ASP A 155 3.91 16.09 -1.65
C ASP A 155 5.16 15.29 -1.28
N ARG A 156 5.79 14.72 -2.33
CA ARG A 156 6.98 13.88 -2.18
C ARG A 156 8.18 14.64 -1.67
N TYR A 157 8.36 15.87 -2.17
CA TYR A 157 9.47 16.72 -1.74
C TYR A 157 9.37 17.05 -0.26
N PHE A 158 8.18 17.42 0.20
CA PHE A 158 7.91 17.69 1.59
C PHE A 158 8.21 16.46 2.48
N LEU A 159 7.71 15.29 2.08
CA LEU A 159 7.98 14.05 2.84
C LEU A 159 9.47 13.69 2.84
N ASP A 160 10.17 13.81 1.71
CA ASP A 160 11.60 13.50 1.66
C ASP A 160 12.45 14.39 2.57
N GLU A 161 12.02 15.63 2.82
CA GLU A 161 12.74 16.60 3.63
C GLU A 161 12.50 16.50 5.14
N ILE A 162 11.36 15.94 5.57
CA ILE A 162 10.95 16.00 6.98
C ILE A 162 10.71 14.65 7.65
N VAL A 163 10.57 13.54 6.91
CA VAL A 163 10.31 12.24 7.52
C VAL A 163 11.55 11.34 7.47
N ASP A 164 11.70 10.53 8.47
CA ASP A 164 12.72 9.49 8.59
C ASP A 164 12.13 8.09 8.72
N LYS A 165 10.79 8.01 8.76
CA LYS A 165 10.03 6.77 8.87
C LYS A 165 8.70 6.90 8.14
N ILE A 166 8.33 5.89 7.36
CA ILE A 166 7.04 5.83 6.66
C ILE A 166 6.17 4.73 7.26
N TRP A 167 4.94 5.07 7.56
CA TRP A 167 3.87 4.12 7.85
C TRP A 167 2.97 3.96 6.63
N GLU A 168 3.02 2.80 5.99
CA GLU A 168 2.09 2.45 4.92
C GLU A 168 0.83 1.83 5.50
N LEU A 169 -0.31 2.49 5.31
CA LEU A 169 -1.63 1.95 5.67
C LEU A 169 -2.23 1.24 4.46
N LYS A 170 -2.30 -0.09 4.55
CA LYS A 170 -2.86 -0.95 3.51
C LYS A 170 -3.72 -2.05 4.15
N ASP A 171 -4.93 -2.24 3.61
CA ASP A 171 -5.89 -3.26 4.08
C ASP A 171 -6.11 -3.24 5.60
N GLY A 172 -6.20 -2.03 6.17
CA GLY A 172 -6.40 -1.78 7.59
C GLY A 172 -5.16 -1.96 8.47
N LYS A 173 -4.04 -2.37 7.92
CA LYS A 173 -2.79 -2.64 8.63
C LYS A 173 -1.73 -1.61 8.34
N ILE A 174 -0.82 -1.41 9.30
CA ILE A 174 0.35 -0.56 9.13
C ILE A 174 1.59 -1.43 8.91
N THR A 175 2.36 -1.07 7.89
CA THR A 175 3.73 -1.56 7.69
C THR A 175 4.68 -0.39 7.82
N GLU A 176 5.72 -0.54 8.64
CA GLU A 176 6.74 0.48 8.89
C GLU A 176 7.92 0.29 7.94
N TYR A 177 8.38 1.39 7.34
CA TYR A 177 9.57 1.49 6.49
C TYR A 177 10.49 2.57 7.03
N TRP A 178 11.76 2.25 7.22
CA TRP A 178 12.76 3.21 7.67
C TRP A 178 13.34 3.99 6.49
N GLY A 179 13.53 5.28 6.71
CA GLY A 179 14.01 6.23 5.72
C GLY A 179 12.93 7.20 5.25
N ASN A 180 13.30 8.08 4.33
CA ASN A 180 12.38 9.05 3.74
C ASN A 180 11.45 8.43 2.68
N TYR A 181 10.65 9.24 2.02
CA TYR A 181 9.69 8.76 1.03
C TYR A 181 10.36 8.10 -0.19
N SER A 182 11.50 8.61 -0.63
CA SER A 182 12.30 8.03 -1.72
C SER A 182 12.87 6.66 -1.32
N ASP A 183 13.33 6.50 -0.08
CA ASP A 183 13.79 5.22 0.46
C ASP A 183 12.66 4.19 0.53
N TYR A 184 11.48 4.61 0.97
CA TYR A 184 10.27 3.78 0.97
C TYR A 184 9.93 3.27 -0.43
N LEU A 185 9.94 4.15 -1.44
CA LEU A 185 9.67 3.74 -2.82
C LEU A 185 10.67 2.71 -3.34
N ARG A 186 11.96 2.85 -2.97
CA ARG A 186 13.00 1.88 -3.33
C ARG A 186 12.75 0.53 -2.67
N GLN A 187 12.45 0.50 -1.37
CA GLN A 187 12.12 -0.72 -0.63
C GLN A 187 10.89 -1.42 -1.23
N LYS A 188 9.84 -0.67 -1.55
CA LYS A 188 8.64 -1.22 -2.21
C LYS A 188 8.93 -1.82 -3.59
N GLU A 189 9.80 -1.19 -4.37
CA GLU A 189 10.18 -1.74 -5.68
C GLU A 189 11.01 -3.02 -5.55
N GLU A 190 11.88 -3.10 -4.54
CA GLU A 190 12.65 -4.31 -4.23
C GLU A 190 11.74 -5.45 -3.75
N GLU A 191 10.80 -5.18 -2.83
CA GLU A 191 9.78 -6.14 -2.39
C GLU A 191 8.97 -6.67 -3.59
N ARG A 192 8.53 -5.78 -4.47
CA ARG A 192 7.76 -6.14 -5.66
C ARG A 192 8.57 -7.03 -6.62
N LYS A 193 9.84 -6.73 -6.83
CA LYS A 193 10.75 -7.54 -7.67
C LYS A 193 10.98 -8.92 -7.04
N SER A 194 11.21 -8.98 -5.75
CA SER A 194 11.37 -10.24 -5.02
C SER A 194 10.12 -11.11 -5.11
N GLN A 195 8.95 -10.52 -4.86
CA GLN A 195 7.67 -11.24 -4.96
C GLN A 195 7.39 -11.73 -6.38
N ALA A 196 7.73 -10.92 -7.40
CA ALA A 196 7.56 -11.31 -8.80
C ALA A 196 8.49 -12.50 -9.15
N ALA A 197 9.74 -12.45 -8.72
CA ALA A 197 10.71 -13.53 -8.96
C ALA A 197 10.28 -14.84 -8.24
N GLU A 198 9.81 -14.73 -7.01
CA GLU A 198 9.30 -15.88 -6.26
C GLU A 198 8.08 -16.51 -6.93
N TYR A 199 7.14 -15.68 -7.40
CA TYR A 199 5.96 -16.12 -8.13
C TYR A 199 6.34 -16.82 -9.45
N GLU A 200 7.27 -16.25 -10.23
CA GLU A 200 7.76 -16.87 -11.46
C GLU A 200 8.42 -18.24 -11.20
N GLN A 201 9.23 -18.35 -10.15
CA GLN A 201 9.82 -19.63 -9.74
C GLN A 201 8.75 -20.65 -9.35
N PHE A 202 7.76 -20.24 -8.58
CA PHE A 202 6.64 -21.09 -8.19
C PHE A 202 5.87 -21.62 -9.41
N ILE A 203 5.53 -20.74 -10.36
CA ILE A 203 4.82 -21.14 -11.60
C ILE A 203 5.67 -22.10 -12.44
N ALA A 204 6.98 -21.82 -12.60
CA ALA A 204 7.88 -22.66 -13.36
C ALA A 204 8.02 -24.07 -12.74
N GLU A 205 8.20 -24.15 -11.42
CA GLU A 205 8.34 -25.43 -10.71
C GLU A 205 7.02 -26.23 -10.75
N ARG A 206 5.89 -25.57 -10.52
CA ARG A 206 4.58 -26.20 -10.65
C ARG A 206 4.37 -26.78 -12.05
N ALA A 207 4.64 -26.00 -13.10
CA ALA A 207 4.50 -26.47 -14.49
C ALA A 207 5.45 -27.63 -14.81
N ARG A 208 6.67 -27.63 -14.26
CA ARG A 208 7.63 -28.74 -14.39
C ARG A 208 7.09 -30.02 -13.77
N LEU A 209 6.55 -29.95 -12.56
CA LEU A 209 5.99 -31.10 -11.84
C LEU A 209 4.73 -31.63 -12.53
N GLU A 210 3.86 -30.76 -13.00
CA GLU A 210 2.64 -31.14 -13.76
C GLU A 210 3.00 -31.90 -15.05
N ARG A 211 3.95 -31.40 -15.82
CA ARG A 211 4.46 -32.11 -17.03
C ARG A 211 5.04 -33.47 -16.68
N ALA A 212 5.88 -33.54 -15.65
CA ALA A 212 6.46 -34.82 -15.23
C ALA A 212 5.40 -35.83 -14.75
N ALA A 213 4.37 -35.39 -14.03
CA ALA A 213 3.27 -36.24 -13.60
C ALA A 213 2.46 -36.76 -14.81
N GLU A 214 2.16 -35.88 -15.77
CA GLU A 214 1.47 -36.25 -17.00
C GLU A 214 2.25 -37.27 -17.84
N GLU A 215 3.57 -37.07 -17.96
CA GLU A 215 4.43 -38.04 -18.65
C GLU A 215 4.40 -39.43 -18.00
N LYS A 216 4.48 -39.48 -16.65
CA LYS A 216 4.36 -40.74 -15.92
C LYS A 216 3.01 -41.41 -16.12
N ARG A 217 1.93 -40.65 -16.15
CA ARG A 217 0.58 -41.15 -16.47
C ARG A 217 0.49 -41.68 -17.92
N LYS A 218 1.05 -40.96 -18.89
CA LYS A 218 1.11 -41.40 -20.28
C LYS A 218 1.93 -42.70 -20.43
N GLN A 219 3.03 -42.82 -19.73
CA GLN A 219 3.85 -44.06 -19.70
C GLN A 219 3.06 -45.21 -19.08
N ALA A 220 2.37 -45.03 -17.97
CA ALA A 220 1.53 -46.04 -17.33
C ALA A 220 0.47 -46.57 -18.31
N ARG A 221 -0.29 -45.64 -18.95
CA ARG A 221 -1.30 -46.02 -19.97
C ARG A 221 -0.76 -46.82 -21.17
N LYS A 222 0.45 -46.46 -21.67
CA LYS A 222 1.09 -47.20 -22.75
C LYS A 222 1.46 -48.61 -22.31
N ILE A 223 1.91 -48.83 -21.08
CA ILE A 223 2.21 -50.15 -20.54
C ILE A 223 0.93 -50.98 -20.40
N GLU A 224 -0.14 -50.39 -19.90
CA GLU A 224 -1.47 -51.03 -19.80
C GLU A 224 -2.01 -51.45 -21.15
N GLN A 225 -1.95 -50.59 -22.19
CA GLN A 225 -2.41 -50.90 -23.54
C GLN A 225 -1.60 -52.04 -24.16
N LYS A 226 -0.26 -52.08 -23.99
CA LYS A 226 0.59 -53.17 -24.43
C LYS A 226 0.22 -54.48 -23.74
N ALA A 227 -0.10 -54.46 -22.47
CA ALA A 227 -0.56 -55.65 -21.72
C ALA A 227 -1.87 -56.21 -22.27
N LYS A 228 -2.87 -55.35 -22.56
CA LYS A 228 -4.17 -55.73 -23.15
C LYS A 228 -4.04 -56.27 -24.60
N GLY A 229 -3.12 -55.69 -25.40
CA GLY A 229 -2.87 -56.10 -26.79
C GLY A 229 -2.17 -57.46 -26.91
N SER A 230 -1.32 -57.81 -25.95
CA SER A 230 -0.59 -59.10 -25.94
C SER A 230 -1.50 -60.29 -25.57
N SER A 231 -2.64 -60.05 -24.99
CA SER A 231 -3.60 -61.09 -24.58
C SER A 231 -4.35 -61.71 -25.75
N LYS A 232 -4.32 -61.14 -26.97
CA LYS A 232 -5.03 -61.61 -28.16
C LYS A 232 -4.24 -62.61 -29.03
N LYS A 233 -2.96 -62.82 -28.79
CA LYS A 233 -2.19 -63.86 -29.48
C LYS A 233 -2.17 -65.15 -28.65
N LYS A 234 -2.94 -66.16 -29.03
CA LYS A 234 -2.86 -67.53 -28.49
C LYS A 234 -1.53 -68.13 -28.79
N SER A 235 -0.74 -68.48 -27.79
CA SER A 235 0.41 -69.39 -27.88
C SER A 235 0.46 -70.30 -26.65
N THR A 236 0.81 -71.53 -26.88
CA THR A 236 0.64 -72.72 -26.07
C THR A 236 1.78 -72.97 -25.04
N GLU A 237 2.22 -71.98 -24.28
CA GLU A 237 3.17 -72.18 -23.17
C GLU A 237 2.75 -71.37 -21.92
N ASP A 238 2.26 -72.11 -20.92
CA ASP A 238 1.52 -71.52 -19.80
C ASP A 238 2.39 -70.97 -18.65
N GLY A 239 3.66 -71.34 -18.55
CA GLY A 239 4.53 -70.94 -17.42
C GLY A 239 5.14 -69.56 -17.52
N GLY A 240 5.42 -69.08 -18.71
CA GLY A 240 6.08 -67.80 -18.96
C GLY A 240 5.13 -66.58 -18.91
N ARG A 241 3.83 -66.80 -19.11
CA ARG A 241 2.80 -65.73 -19.20
C ARG A 241 2.46 -65.07 -17.89
N LEU A 242 2.32 -65.86 -16.82
CA LEU A 242 1.98 -65.36 -15.47
C LEU A 242 3.10 -64.50 -14.91
N ALA A 243 4.37 -64.87 -15.12
CA ALA A 243 5.53 -64.06 -14.68
C ALA A 243 5.63 -62.75 -15.46
N HIS A 244 5.36 -62.78 -16.79
CA HIS A 244 5.38 -61.58 -17.64
C HIS A 244 4.24 -60.61 -17.32
N GLN A 245 3.00 -61.08 -17.09
CA GLN A 245 1.89 -60.25 -16.66
C GLN A 245 2.11 -59.60 -15.27
N LYS A 246 2.65 -60.34 -14.30
CA LYS A 246 3.03 -59.79 -12.97
C LYS A 246 4.09 -58.73 -13.12
N SER A 247 5.10 -58.89 -13.98
CA SER A 247 6.13 -57.91 -14.24
C SER A 247 5.58 -56.61 -14.87
N ILE A 248 4.61 -56.69 -15.82
CA ILE A 248 4.00 -55.56 -16.50
C ILE A 248 3.11 -54.79 -15.51
N GLY A 249 2.26 -55.45 -14.73
CA GLY A 249 1.42 -54.83 -13.70
C GLY A 249 2.25 -54.13 -12.58
N SER A 250 3.41 -54.71 -12.23
CA SER A 250 4.33 -54.07 -11.28
C SER A 250 4.93 -52.76 -11.84
N LYS A 251 5.33 -52.74 -13.12
CA LYS A 251 5.86 -51.52 -13.76
C LYS A 251 4.81 -50.43 -13.92
N GLU A 252 3.60 -50.80 -14.29
CA GLU A 252 2.47 -49.87 -14.38
C GLU A 252 2.16 -49.22 -13.03
N LYS A 253 2.04 -50.02 -11.96
CA LYS A 253 1.80 -49.56 -10.60
C LYS A 253 2.89 -48.61 -10.13
N LYS A 254 4.16 -48.90 -10.48
CA LYS A 254 5.29 -48.02 -10.18
C LYS A 254 5.20 -46.65 -10.86
N MET A 255 4.73 -46.60 -12.12
CA MET A 255 4.54 -45.33 -12.82
C MET A 255 3.36 -44.53 -12.26
N TYR A 256 2.24 -45.17 -11.90
CA TYR A 256 1.12 -44.52 -11.21
C TYR A 256 1.52 -43.95 -9.85
N ASN A 257 2.24 -44.72 -9.06
CA ASN A 257 2.72 -44.24 -7.75
C ASN A 257 3.68 -43.07 -7.90
N ALA A 258 4.56 -43.09 -8.90
CA ALA A 258 5.46 -41.97 -9.19
C ALA A 258 4.66 -40.70 -9.61
N ALA A 259 3.63 -40.84 -10.42
CA ALA A 259 2.74 -39.72 -10.75
C ALA A 259 2.03 -39.16 -9.52
N LYS A 260 1.48 -40.03 -8.66
CA LYS A 260 0.82 -39.63 -7.42
C LYS A 260 1.78 -38.90 -6.46
N THR A 261 3.03 -39.36 -6.37
CA THR A 261 4.05 -38.66 -5.57
C THR A 261 4.31 -37.25 -6.08
N LEU A 262 4.37 -37.06 -7.41
CA LEU A 262 4.51 -35.71 -8.01
C LEU A 262 3.30 -34.81 -7.73
N GLU A 263 2.08 -35.38 -7.79
CA GLU A 263 0.85 -34.65 -7.42
C GLU A 263 0.82 -34.22 -5.95
N HIS A 264 1.27 -35.07 -5.05
CA HIS A 264 1.46 -34.70 -3.65
C HIS A 264 2.48 -33.56 -3.47
N ARG A 265 3.55 -33.59 -4.27
CA ARG A 265 4.53 -32.50 -4.28
C ARG A 265 3.92 -31.19 -4.78
N ILE A 266 3.11 -31.23 -5.85
CA ILE A 266 2.38 -30.05 -6.35
C ILE A 266 1.46 -29.48 -5.26
N ALA A 267 0.72 -30.35 -4.56
CA ALA A 267 -0.12 -29.93 -3.46
C ALA A 267 0.66 -29.32 -2.28
N ALA A 268 1.88 -29.81 -2.04
CA ALA A 268 2.76 -29.33 -0.98
C ALA A 268 3.46 -28.00 -1.32
N LEU A 269 3.52 -27.57 -2.60
CA LEU A 269 4.06 -26.25 -2.98
C LEU A 269 3.29 -25.08 -2.40
N GLY A 270 2.05 -25.30 -1.92
CA GLY A 270 1.20 -24.26 -1.36
C GLY A 270 0.64 -23.31 -2.44
N LYS A 271 0.38 -22.07 -2.02
CA LYS A 271 -0.08 -20.97 -2.89
C LYS A 271 0.83 -19.79 -2.66
N VAL A 272 1.42 -19.28 -3.72
CA VAL A 272 2.12 -18.00 -3.74
C VAL A 272 1.20 -17.00 -4.41
N GLU A 273 0.98 -15.86 -3.76
CA GLU A 273 0.14 -14.80 -4.30
C GLU A 273 0.83 -14.14 -5.50
N ALA A 274 0.08 -13.91 -6.55
CA ALA A 274 0.59 -13.17 -7.69
C ALA A 274 0.92 -11.74 -7.27
N PRO A 275 2.04 -11.16 -7.74
CA PRO A 275 2.35 -9.77 -7.47
C PRO A 275 1.21 -8.88 -7.97
N GLU A 276 0.88 -7.84 -7.19
CA GLU A 276 -0.15 -6.89 -7.59
C GLU A 276 0.22 -6.28 -8.95
N GLY A 277 -0.60 -6.59 -9.94
CA GLY A 277 -0.43 -6.04 -11.28
C GLY A 277 -0.68 -4.54 -11.28
N ILE A 278 0.16 -3.78 -11.98
CA ILE A 278 -0.13 -2.38 -12.27
C ILE A 278 -1.50 -2.33 -12.93
N ARG A 279 -2.50 -1.74 -12.27
CA ARG A 279 -3.82 -1.52 -12.86
C ARG A 279 -3.66 -0.59 -14.05
N ARG A 280 -3.46 -1.17 -15.23
CA ARG A 280 -3.48 -0.40 -16.47
C ARG A 280 -4.92 -0.01 -16.73
N ILE A 281 -5.24 1.26 -16.56
CA ILE A 281 -6.51 1.82 -16.99
C ILE A 281 -6.50 1.75 -18.51
N ARG A 282 -7.22 0.78 -19.07
CA ARG A 282 -7.46 0.72 -20.51
C ARG A 282 -8.73 1.48 -20.78
N PHE A 283 -8.60 2.67 -21.31
CA PHE A 283 -9.73 3.37 -21.89
C PHE A 283 -10.17 2.58 -23.14
N ARG A 284 -11.35 1.97 -23.09
CA ARG A 284 -11.97 1.43 -24.29
C ARG A 284 -12.53 2.62 -25.06
N GLN A 285 -11.77 3.11 -26.02
CA GLN A 285 -12.35 3.98 -27.03
C GLN A 285 -13.34 3.16 -27.87
N SER A 286 -14.61 3.58 -27.89
CA SER A 286 -15.58 3.02 -28.82
C SER A 286 -15.17 3.50 -30.22
N LYS A 287 -15.29 2.64 -31.24
CA LYS A 287 -15.04 3.05 -32.65
C LYS A 287 -15.89 4.23 -33.09
N ALA A 288 -17.03 4.48 -32.42
CA ALA A 288 -17.87 5.65 -32.64
C ALA A 288 -17.23 7.00 -32.18
N LEU A 289 -16.16 6.93 -31.40
CA LEU A 289 -15.41 8.12 -30.93
C LEU A 289 -14.09 8.27 -31.67
N GLU A 290 -13.83 7.55 -32.77
CA GLU A 290 -12.72 7.85 -33.67
C GLU A 290 -12.98 9.21 -34.32
N LEU A 291 -12.14 10.16 -33.97
CA LEU A 291 -12.18 11.50 -34.58
C LEU A 291 -11.75 11.36 -36.04
N HIS A 292 -12.68 11.54 -36.96
CA HIS A 292 -12.41 11.53 -38.40
C HIS A 292 -11.61 12.76 -38.86
N ASN A 293 -11.50 13.77 -38.00
CA ASN A 293 -10.71 14.96 -38.28
C ASN A 293 -9.35 14.87 -37.57
N PRO A 294 -8.20 14.93 -38.28
CA PRO A 294 -6.87 14.95 -37.64
C PRO A 294 -6.64 16.18 -36.77
N TYR A 295 -7.46 17.23 -36.91
CA TYR A 295 -7.43 18.43 -36.10
C TYR A 295 -8.79 18.65 -35.40
N PRO A 296 -9.10 17.91 -34.33
CA PRO A 296 -10.41 17.95 -33.69
C PRO A 296 -10.72 19.27 -32.98
N ILE A 297 -9.71 20.07 -32.71
CA ILE A 297 -9.86 21.39 -32.08
C ILE A 297 -9.05 22.37 -32.89
N VAL A 298 -9.73 23.33 -33.50
CA VAL A 298 -9.10 24.45 -34.22
C VAL A 298 -9.48 25.73 -33.48
N GLY A 299 -8.48 26.41 -32.91
CA GLY A 299 -8.66 27.73 -32.31
C GLY A 299 -8.19 28.78 -33.31
N ALA A 300 -9.06 29.69 -33.69
CA ALA A 300 -8.71 30.87 -34.51
C ALA A 300 -8.90 32.11 -33.62
N GLU A 301 -7.94 33.03 -33.66
CA GLU A 301 -7.98 34.32 -32.96
C GLU A 301 -8.31 34.24 -31.46
N ILE A 302 -7.70 33.28 -30.74
CA ILE A 302 -7.88 33.15 -29.31
C ILE A 302 -7.07 34.25 -28.61
N ASN A 303 -7.72 35.33 -28.21
CA ASN A 303 -7.15 36.40 -27.40
C ASN A 303 -7.66 36.28 -25.96
N LYS A 304 -6.74 36.20 -24.99
CA LYS A 304 -7.05 36.32 -23.58
C LYS A 304 -6.52 37.66 -23.07
N VAL A 305 -7.43 38.55 -22.70
CA VAL A 305 -7.08 39.80 -22.03
C VAL A 305 -7.16 39.57 -20.56
N PHE A 306 -6.04 39.78 -19.86
CA PHE A 306 -6.03 39.87 -18.41
C PHE A 306 -6.34 41.33 -18.07
N GLY A 307 -7.37 41.58 -17.28
CA GLY A 307 -7.70 42.95 -16.86
C GLY A 307 -6.48 43.58 -16.17
N ASP A 308 -6.30 44.85 -16.49
CA ASP A 308 -5.30 45.69 -15.81
C ASP A 308 -5.55 45.66 -14.32
N LYS A 309 -4.48 45.30 -13.54
CA LYS A 309 -4.41 45.53 -12.12
C LYS A 309 -3.76 46.84 -11.86
#